data_a1c11b60309fc274029ee0d28e725831
#
_entry.id   a1c11b60309fc274029ee0d28e725831
#
_cell.length_a   1.000
_cell.length_b   1.000
_cell.length_c   1.000
_cell.angle_alpha   90.00
_cell.angle_beta   90.00
_cell.angle_gamma   90.00
#
_symmetry.space_group_name_H-M   'P 1'
#
loop_
_entity.id
_entity.type
_entity.pdbx_description
1 polymer ?
#
loop_
_entity_poly.entity_id
_entity_poly.type
_entity_poly.pdbx_seq_one_letter_code
_entity_poly.pdbx_strand_id
1 'polypeptide(L)'
;KIVPTFNTYGGKTTAGSTITLTNLSKGEAYLVASKEHEREDFMVDLSGTTICSDKPIAVFNGNQQTGIPNREAYSQDFMVEQSIPIEQWGTELYLTNLENTRINYALVTAAYADTKVEIVTYNAETGSSETNSVLLDKAGKTTPPIAINDSKRKEVIIRSVDPGKPILCYHYITSAAVNKFCTSTAFDDICYTYGDPASAMMPAWTHRVQSMNMFTEPLDPQGGVKTPQHFFAYVITKTEDTDKLTLNGGAVTATFYRFHANNDLSYAHIPLPNTSSYHLIESSGDGFIGTV
;
A
#
# COMPACT_ATOMS: atom_id res chain seq x y z
N LYS A 1 10.55 13.83 19.68
CA LYS A 1 10.27 15.07 18.93
C LYS A 1 9.36 14.75 17.75
N ILE A 2 8.35 15.57 17.52
CA ILE A 2 7.40 15.42 16.40
C ILE A 2 7.33 16.75 15.67
N VAL A 3 7.47 16.74 14.35
CA VAL A 3 7.32 17.91 13.49
C VAL A 3 6.16 17.64 12.52
N PRO A 4 4.94 18.12 12.84
CA PRO A 4 3.78 17.86 12.02
C PRO A 4 3.82 18.69 10.73
N THR A 5 3.35 18.11 9.64
CA THR A 5 3.23 18.77 8.33
C THR A 5 2.00 19.65 8.22
N PHE A 6 1.03 19.49 9.13
CA PHE A 6 -0.20 20.27 9.20
C PHE A 6 -0.48 20.73 10.64
N ASN A 7 -1.36 21.72 10.80
CA ASN A 7 -1.77 22.20 12.13
C ASN A 7 -2.46 21.08 12.92
N THR A 8 -2.09 20.94 14.20
CA THR A 8 -2.67 19.91 15.05
C THR A 8 -3.97 20.38 15.72
N TYR A 9 -4.77 19.40 16.16
CA TYR A 9 -6.03 19.61 16.85
C TYR A 9 -5.85 20.50 18.09
N GLY A 10 -6.84 21.36 18.33
CA GLY A 10 -6.83 22.30 19.46
C GLY A 10 -5.87 23.48 19.31
N GLY A 11 -5.31 23.70 18.12
CA GLY A 11 -4.39 24.82 17.83
C GLY A 11 -3.08 24.77 18.62
N LYS A 12 -2.74 23.60 19.15
CA LYS A 12 -1.59 23.42 20.04
C LYS A 12 -0.26 23.53 19.31
N THR A 13 -0.22 23.18 18.03
CA THR A 13 1.02 23.20 17.24
C THR A 13 0.72 23.55 15.80
N THR A 14 1.45 24.51 15.26
CA THR A 14 1.40 24.87 13.85
C THR A 14 2.28 23.93 13.02
N ALA A 15 1.95 23.77 11.74
CA ALA A 15 2.76 23.01 10.80
C ALA A 15 4.24 23.45 10.84
N GLY A 16 5.14 22.50 10.85
CA GLY A 16 6.59 22.73 10.90
C GLY A 16 7.16 23.07 12.29
N SER A 17 6.31 23.31 13.29
CA SER A 17 6.78 23.54 14.66
C SER A 17 7.04 22.21 15.38
N THR A 18 7.99 22.21 16.32
CA THR A 18 8.37 20.99 17.03
C THR A 18 7.56 20.77 18.30
N ILE A 19 6.92 19.62 18.43
CA ILE A 19 6.39 19.10 19.68
C ILE A 19 7.51 18.31 20.36
N THR A 20 7.86 18.67 21.58
CA THR A 20 8.85 17.92 22.38
C THR A 20 8.12 17.23 23.54
N LEU A 21 8.15 15.91 23.53
CA LEU A 21 7.66 15.09 24.65
C LEU A 21 8.85 14.72 25.52
N THR A 22 8.81 15.08 26.79
CA THR A 22 9.94 14.85 27.73
C THR A 22 9.73 13.64 28.63
N ASN A 23 8.52 13.14 28.76
CA ASN A 23 8.14 12.14 29.77
C ASN A 23 7.17 11.08 29.22
N LEU A 24 7.42 10.54 28.04
CA LEU A 24 6.64 9.39 27.56
C LEU A 24 7.23 8.10 28.12
N SER A 25 6.52 7.46 29.04
CA SER A 25 6.94 6.23 29.72
C SER A 25 6.48 4.99 28.95
N LYS A 26 7.05 3.82 29.29
CA LYS A 26 6.63 2.54 28.71
C LYS A 26 5.13 2.30 28.94
N GLY A 27 4.42 2.01 27.84
CA GLY A 27 2.98 1.76 27.86
C GLY A 27 2.11 3.02 27.71
N GLU A 28 2.72 4.21 27.68
CA GLU A 28 2.01 5.45 27.38
C GLU A 28 1.94 5.71 25.87
N ALA A 29 0.86 6.34 25.45
CA ALA A 29 0.64 6.74 24.07
C ALA A 29 0.42 8.25 23.97
N TYR A 30 0.84 8.84 22.86
CA TYR A 30 0.58 10.24 22.53
C TYR A 30 -0.08 10.32 21.17
N LEU A 31 -1.26 10.92 21.11
CA LEU A 31 -2.00 11.11 19.87
C LEU A 31 -1.68 12.49 19.27
N VAL A 32 -1.29 12.48 18.00
CA VAL A 32 -1.23 13.67 17.15
C VAL A 32 -2.37 13.57 16.14
N ALA A 33 -3.33 14.45 16.25
CA ALA A 33 -4.42 14.56 15.30
C ALA A 33 -4.32 15.88 14.56
N SER A 34 -4.74 15.92 13.30
CA SER A 34 -4.90 17.15 12.56
C SER A 34 -6.02 17.99 13.15
N LYS A 35 -5.91 19.31 12.98
CA LYS A 35 -7.00 20.21 13.32
C LYS A 35 -8.23 19.84 12.47
N GLU A 36 -9.39 19.69 13.13
CA GLU A 36 -10.65 19.58 12.41
C GLU A 36 -10.86 20.79 11.51
N HIS A 37 -11.26 20.56 10.28
CA HIS A 37 -11.62 21.62 9.35
C HIS A 37 -13.13 21.80 9.30
N GLU A 38 -13.52 23.08 9.30
CA GLU A 38 -14.83 23.46 8.85
C GLU A 38 -15.03 22.99 7.39
N ARG A 39 -16.20 22.63 7.05
CA ARG A 39 -16.71 21.82 5.92
C ARG A 39 -16.10 22.02 4.52
N GLU A 40 -15.21 22.97 4.28
CA GLU A 40 -14.77 23.36 2.93
C GLU A 40 -13.32 23.04 2.60
N ASP A 41 -12.46 22.73 3.58
CA ASP A 41 -11.03 22.45 3.38
C ASP A 41 -10.71 20.98 3.63
N PHE A 42 -10.79 20.18 2.58
CA PHE A 42 -10.62 18.71 2.63
C PHE A 42 -9.16 18.23 2.59
N MET A 43 -8.20 19.12 2.66
CA MET A 43 -6.78 18.83 2.50
C MET A 43 -6.04 18.80 3.83
N VAL A 44 -6.59 18.11 4.82
CA VAL A 44 -5.95 17.95 6.12
C VAL A 44 -5.16 16.68 6.14
N ASP A 45 -3.86 16.77 5.92
CA ASP A 45 -2.98 15.64 5.78
C ASP A 45 -1.72 15.80 6.64
N LEU A 46 -1.50 14.85 7.54
CA LEU A 46 -0.29 14.76 8.38
C LEU A 46 0.80 13.89 7.74
N SER A 47 0.62 13.39 6.52
CA SER A 47 1.64 12.62 5.81
C SER A 47 2.94 13.42 5.69
N GLY A 48 4.07 12.74 5.93
CA GLY A 48 5.37 13.38 5.99
C GLY A 48 5.73 13.99 7.34
N THR A 49 4.87 13.87 8.35
CA THR A 49 5.22 14.23 9.73
C THR A 49 6.48 13.47 10.16
N THR A 50 7.48 14.20 10.66
CA THR A 50 8.72 13.60 11.15
C THR A 50 8.63 13.29 12.63
N ILE A 51 8.99 12.08 13.00
CA ILE A 51 8.99 11.61 14.39
C ILE A 51 10.39 11.06 14.71
N CYS A 52 11.01 11.57 15.76
CA CYS A 52 12.31 11.11 16.29
C CYS A 52 12.19 10.79 17.78
N SER A 53 12.81 9.69 18.20
CA SER A 53 12.83 9.25 19.60
C SER A 53 14.23 8.82 19.99
N ASP A 54 14.58 9.00 21.26
CA ASP A 54 15.81 8.51 21.88
C ASP A 54 15.70 7.05 22.36
N LYS A 55 14.47 6.49 22.34
CA LYS A 55 14.17 5.10 22.69
C LYS A 55 13.21 4.51 21.68
N PRO A 56 13.16 3.18 21.55
CA PRO A 56 12.22 2.52 20.64
C PRO A 56 10.77 2.91 20.93
N ILE A 57 10.05 3.25 19.87
CA ILE A 57 8.61 3.55 19.87
C ILE A 57 7.91 2.78 18.75
N ALA A 58 6.62 2.54 18.90
CA ALA A 58 5.75 2.16 17.79
C ALA A 58 4.98 3.40 17.33
N VAL A 59 4.86 3.56 16.02
CA VAL A 59 4.12 4.66 15.40
C VAL A 59 3.02 4.06 14.55
N PHE A 60 1.78 4.49 14.78
CA PHE A 60 0.63 4.14 13.97
C PHE A 60 0.13 5.40 13.27
N ASN A 61 -0.08 5.31 11.98
CA ASN A 61 -0.67 6.36 11.17
C ASN A 61 -2.00 5.88 10.61
N GLY A 62 -2.94 6.78 10.43
CA GLY A 62 -4.25 6.39 9.92
C GLY A 62 -5.21 7.56 9.74
N ASN A 63 -6.38 7.22 9.25
CA ASN A 63 -7.50 8.13 9.08
C ASN A 63 -8.77 7.45 9.57
N GLN A 64 -9.62 8.19 10.28
CA GLN A 64 -10.86 7.65 10.84
C GLN A 64 -11.90 7.33 9.76
N GLN A 65 -11.91 8.10 8.68
CA GLN A 65 -12.86 7.93 7.60
C GLN A 65 -12.30 8.57 6.34
N THR A 66 -11.94 7.74 5.37
CA THR A 66 -11.38 8.22 4.11
C THR A 66 -11.93 7.46 2.93
N GLY A 67 -12.14 8.15 1.82
CA GLY A 67 -12.46 7.57 0.53
C GLY A 67 -11.26 7.70 -0.42
N ILE A 68 -11.04 6.71 -1.26
CA ILE A 68 -9.98 6.67 -2.26
C ILE A 68 -10.61 6.63 -3.66
N PRO A 69 -10.24 7.52 -4.59
CA PRO A 69 -9.10 8.45 -4.58
C PRO A 69 -9.36 9.78 -3.86
N ASN A 70 -10.58 10.07 -3.49
CA ASN A 70 -10.96 11.31 -2.83
C ASN A 70 -12.20 11.10 -1.96
N ARG A 71 -12.55 12.11 -1.18
CA ARG A 71 -13.68 12.07 -0.25
C ARG A 71 -15.04 11.87 -0.91
N GLU A 72 -15.20 12.26 -2.17
CA GLU A 72 -16.46 12.09 -2.92
C GLU A 72 -16.68 10.65 -3.35
N ALA A 73 -15.64 9.80 -3.27
CA ALA A 73 -15.79 8.38 -3.51
C ALA A 73 -16.74 7.79 -2.47
N TYR A 74 -17.81 7.18 -2.94
CA TYR A 74 -18.76 6.44 -2.13
C TYR A 74 -18.04 5.32 -1.40
N SER A 75 -18.46 5.00 -0.17
CA SER A 75 -17.75 4.06 0.69
C SER A 75 -16.45 4.67 1.23
N GLN A 76 -16.49 5.02 2.47
CA GLN A 76 -15.36 5.56 3.23
C GLN A 76 -15.09 4.61 4.39
N ASP A 77 -13.83 4.34 4.67
CA ASP A 77 -13.47 3.43 5.74
C ASP A 77 -12.34 3.96 6.60
N PHE A 78 -12.15 3.28 7.73
CA PHE A 78 -11.04 3.49 8.64
C PHE A 78 -9.78 2.83 8.09
N MET A 79 -8.70 3.60 8.05
CA MET A 79 -7.39 3.05 7.67
C MET A 79 -6.39 3.27 8.79
N VAL A 80 -5.62 2.24 9.11
CA VAL A 80 -4.51 2.32 10.05
C VAL A 80 -3.39 1.38 9.66
N GLU A 81 -2.15 1.88 9.75
CA GLU A 81 -0.94 1.14 9.49
C GLU A 81 0.13 1.45 10.54
N GLN A 82 0.96 0.48 10.87
CA GLN A 82 2.15 0.73 11.66
C GLN A 82 3.27 1.21 10.74
N SER A 83 3.79 2.39 11.02
CA SER A 83 4.95 2.92 10.29
C SER A 83 6.23 2.20 10.68
N ILE A 84 7.09 1.96 9.69
CA ILE A 84 8.44 1.44 9.89
C ILE A 84 9.47 2.58 9.94
N PRO A 85 10.58 2.42 10.67
CA PRO A 85 11.65 3.42 10.73
C PRO A 85 12.33 3.58 9.36
N ILE A 86 12.92 4.76 9.12
CA ILE A 86 13.54 5.12 7.83
C ILE A 86 14.65 4.14 7.43
N GLU A 87 15.34 3.57 8.39
CA GLU A 87 16.41 2.57 8.18
C GLU A 87 15.89 1.27 7.55
N GLN A 88 14.58 1.05 7.61
CA GLN A 88 13.91 -0.09 6.96
C GLN A 88 13.19 0.30 5.66
N TRP A 89 13.33 1.53 5.18
CA TRP A 89 12.85 1.91 3.87
C TRP A 89 13.81 1.40 2.80
N GLY A 90 13.36 1.31 1.56
CA GLY A 90 14.21 0.87 0.46
C GLY A 90 14.19 1.82 -0.72
N THR A 91 14.83 1.40 -1.81
CA THR A 91 14.99 2.26 -2.98
C THR A 91 14.27 1.73 -4.22
N GLU A 92 13.72 0.52 -4.16
CA GLU A 92 13.08 -0.11 -5.31
C GLU A 92 11.84 -0.90 -4.88
N LEU A 93 10.72 -0.61 -5.54
CA LEU A 93 9.40 -1.15 -5.26
C LEU A 93 8.74 -1.63 -6.55
N TYR A 94 7.97 -2.69 -6.45
CA TYR A 94 7.27 -3.32 -7.55
C TYR A 94 5.81 -3.47 -7.20
N LEU A 95 4.91 -2.99 -8.09
CA LEU A 95 3.48 -3.00 -7.86
C LEU A 95 2.74 -3.47 -9.11
N THR A 96 1.63 -4.14 -8.88
CA THR A 96 0.65 -4.44 -9.93
C THR A 96 -0.74 -4.08 -9.44
N ASN A 97 -1.72 -4.08 -10.33
CA ASN A 97 -3.11 -3.99 -9.89
C ASN A 97 -3.45 -5.23 -9.05
N LEU A 98 -4.17 -5.03 -7.97
CA LEU A 98 -4.62 -6.14 -7.12
C LEU A 98 -5.79 -6.88 -7.77
N GLU A 99 -5.91 -8.17 -7.46
CA GLU A 99 -6.94 -9.03 -8.03
C GLU A 99 -8.35 -8.47 -7.73
N ASN A 100 -9.25 -8.59 -8.70
CA ASN A 100 -10.63 -8.10 -8.61
C ASN A 100 -10.80 -6.59 -8.38
N THR A 101 -9.79 -5.77 -8.67
CA THR A 101 -9.90 -4.32 -8.60
C THR A 101 -9.65 -3.68 -9.98
N ARG A 102 -10.35 -2.58 -10.29
CA ARG A 102 -10.19 -1.85 -11.56
C ARG A 102 -9.02 -0.89 -11.54
N ILE A 103 -8.84 -0.21 -10.41
CA ILE A 103 -7.81 0.80 -10.23
C ILE A 103 -7.37 0.84 -8.77
N ASN A 104 -6.09 0.89 -8.57
CA ASN A 104 -5.46 1.15 -7.29
C ASN A 104 -4.60 2.40 -7.39
N TYR A 105 -4.14 2.92 -6.27
CA TYR A 105 -3.21 4.05 -6.23
C TYR A 105 -2.01 3.72 -5.36
N ALA A 106 -0.86 4.25 -5.76
CA ALA A 106 0.33 4.24 -4.92
C ALA A 106 0.73 5.67 -4.57
N LEU A 107 1.16 5.89 -3.33
CA LEU A 107 1.81 7.11 -2.86
C LEU A 107 3.20 6.77 -2.35
N VAL A 108 4.19 7.52 -2.81
CA VAL A 108 5.58 7.33 -2.41
C VAL A 108 6.06 8.52 -1.61
N THR A 109 6.64 8.25 -0.46
CA THR A 109 7.18 9.26 0.46
C THR A 109 8.71 9.20 0.46
N ALA A 110 9.37 10.35 0.39
CA ALA A 110 10.82 10.46 0.49
C ALA A 110 11.29 10.54 1.94
N ALA A 111 12.32 9.78 2.29
CA ALA A 111 12.99 9.91 3.59
C ALA A 111 13.77 11.23 3.71
N TYR A 112 14.37 11.70 2.63
CA TYR A 112 15.24 12.86 2.59
C TYR A 112 14.83 13.86 1.50
N ALA A 113 15.25 15.10 1.67
CA ALA A 113 15.04 16.13 0.66
C ALA A 113 15.80 15.82 -0.65
N ASP A 114 15.33 16.42 -1.74
CA ASP A 114 15.90 16.28 -3.09
C ASP A 114 16.02 14.82 -3.55
N THR A 115 15.02 14.00 -3.20
CA THR A 115 14.92 12.62 -3.65
C THR A 115 14.26 12.59 -5.02
N LYS A 116 15.02 12.17 -6.05
CA LYS A 116 14.47 11.92 -7.38
C LYS A 116 13.92 10.50 -7.46
N VAL A 117 12.64 10.37 -7.76
CA VAL A 117 11.95 9.11 -7.93
C VAL A 117 11.64 8.88 -9.40
N GLU A 118 12.05 7.74 -9.94
CA GLU A 118 11.64 7.26 -11.25
C GLU A 118 10.47 6.29 -11.12
N ILE A 119 9.47 6.46 -11.98
CA ILE A 119 8.27 5.65 -12.05
C ILE A 119 8.19 5.07 -13.45
N VAL A 120 8.42 3.77 -13.57
CA VAL A 120 8.30 3.02 -14.82
C VAL A 120 6.94 2.34 -14.84
N THR A 121 6.11 2.67 -15.81
CA THR A 121 4.79 2.08 -15.99
C THR A 121 4.74 1.28 -17.29
N TYR A 122 4.22 0.05 -17.20
CA TYR A 122 3.91 -0.75 -18.38
C TYR A 122 2.47 -0.50 -18.81
N ASN A 123 2.30 -0.12 -20.06
CA ASN A 123 1.00 0.08 -20.69
C ASN A 123 0.62 -1.15 -21.50
N ALA A 124 -0.40 -1.87 -21.04
CA ALA A 124 -0.85 -3.10 -21.70
C ALA A 124 -1.50 -2.86 -23.08
N GLU A 125 -2.08 -1.69 -23.32
CA GLU A 125 -2.71 -1.36 -24.61
C GLU A 125 -1.66 -1.17 -25.72
N THR A 126 -0.53 -0.54 -25.39
CA THR A 126 0.54 -0.26 -26.37
C THR A 126 1.67 -1.27 -26.32
N GLY A 127 1.73 -2.11 -25.29
CA GLY A 127 2.83 -3.04 -25.06
C GLY A 127 4.16 -2.34 -24.73
N SER A 128 4.14 -1.06 -24.32
CA SER A 128 5.33 -0.26 -24.08
C SER A 128 5.44 0.17 -22.61
N SER A 129 6.68 0.42 -22.19
CA SER A 129 6.98 1.04 -20.90
C SER A 129 7.23 2.53 -21.06
N GLU A 130 6.74 3.31 -20.11
CA GLU A 130 6.98 4.74 -19.99
C GLU A 130 7.70 5.04 -18.68
N THR A 131 8.68 5.93 -18.68
CA THR A 131 9.41 6.35 -17.48
C THR A 131 9.14 7.82 -17.21
N ASN A 132 8.61 8.10 -16.05
CA ASN A 132 8.39 9.45 -15.52
C ASN A 132 9.29 9.68 -14.31
N SER A 133 9.68 10.93 -14.04
CA SER A 133 10.47 11.30 -12.88
C SER A 133 9.80 12.39 -12.08
N VAL A 134 9.85 12.26 -10.77
CA VAL A 134 9.35 13.25 -9.80
C VAL A 134 10.46 13.60 -8.83
N LEU A 135 10.69 14.90 -8.63
CA LEU A 135 11.59 15.38 -7.58
C LEU A 135 10.81 15.68 -6.31
N LEU A 136 11.15 14.99 -5.23
CA LEU A 136 10.63 15.23 -3.89
C LEU A 136 11.63 16.11 -3.14
N ASP A 137 11.38 17.42 -3.17
CA ASP A 137 12.30 18.48 -2.71
C ASP A 137 12.45 18.58 -1.20
N LYS A 138 11.60 17.85 -0.43
CA LYS A 138 11.62 17.85 1.05
C LYS A 138 11.50 16.44 1.59
N ALA A 139 12.11 16.20 2.75
CA ALA A 139 11.84 15.00 3.54
C ALA A 139 10.34 14.93 3.91
N GLY A 140 9.76 13.74 3.83
CA GLY A 140 8.35 13.50 4.07
C GLY A 140 7.42 13.92 2.93
N LYS A 141 7.94 14.51 1.85
CA LYS A 141 7.09 14.82 0.69
C LYS A 141 6.69 13.56 -0.06
N THR A 142 5.44 13.56 -0.54
CA THR A 142 4.85 12.46 -1.31
C THR A 142 4.77 12.80 -2.79
N THR A 143 4.75 11.76 -3.63
CA THR A 143 4.40 11.90 -5.06
C THR A 143 2.92 12.29 -5.21
N PRO A 144 2.52 12.83 -6.36
CA PRO A 144 1.12 12.72 -6.78
C PRO A 144 0.68 11.25 -6.79
N PRO A 145 -0.63 10.96 -6.61
CA PRO A 145 -1.13 9.59 -6.69
C PRO A 145 -0.77 8.92 -8.01
N ILE A 146 -0.13 7.76 -7.93
CA ILE A 146 0.25 6.94 -9.09
C ILE A 146 -0.86 5.94 -9.32
N ALA A 147 -1.62 6.10 -10.41
CA ALA A 147 -2.71 5.21 -10.74
C ALA A 147 -2.19 3.89 -11.34
N ILE A 148 -2.65 2.77 -10.79
CA ILE A 148 -2.38 1.41 -11.25
C ILE A 148 -3.71 0.81 -11.65
N ASN A 149 -3.98 0.68 -12.94
CA ASN A 149 -5.25 0.14 -13.43
C ASN A 149 -5.04 -1.11 -14.29
N ASP A 150 -6.07 -1.94 -14.34
CA ASP A 150 -6.03 -3.23 -15.02
C ASP A 150 -5.83 -3.12 -16.53
N SER A 151 -6.37 -2.08 -17.16
CA SER A 151 -6.33 -1.93 -18.62
C SER A 151 -5.08 -1.17 -19.12
N LYS A 152 -4.61 -0.14 -18.36
CA LYS A 152 -3.61 0.79 -18.86
C LYS A 152 -2.26 0.71 -18.19
N ARG A 153 -2.23 0.41 -16.90
CA ARG A 153 -1.01 0.43 -16.07
C ARG A 153 -1.01 -0.76 -15.14
N LYS A 154 -0.80 -1.92 -15.73
CA LYS A 154 -0.83 -3.17 -14.99
C LYS A 154 0.35 -3.33 -14.04
N GLU A 155 1.50 -2.77 -14.41
CA GLU A 155 2.75 -2.92 -13.66
C GLU A 155 3.40 -1.56 -13.47
N VAL A 156 3.89 -1.31 -12.26
CA VAL A 156 4.61 -0.09 -11.91
C VAL A 156 5.86 -0.46 -11.13
N ILE A 157 7.01 0.01 -11.59
CA ILE A 157 8.28 -0.07 -10.88
C ILE A 157 8.64 1.32 -10.41
N ILE A 158 8.95 1.48 -9.14
CA ILE A 158 9.28 2.76 -8.53
C ILE A 158 10.69 2.68 -7.95
N ARG A 159 11.56 3.61 -8.33
CA ARG A 159 12.95 3.64 -7.91
C ARG A 159 13.37 5.00 -7.40
N SER A 160 14.06 5.03 -6.27
CA SER A 160 14.89 6.17 -5.93
C SER A 160 16.16 6.12 -6.77
N VAL A 161 16.48 7.21 -7.47
CA VAL A 161 17.68 7.29 -8.31
C VAL A 161 18.96 7.28 -7.48
N ASP A 162 18.90 7.82 -6.26
CA ASP A 162 20.01 7.83 -5.31
C ASP A 162 19.82 6.69 -4.28
N PRO A 163 20.74 5.71 -4.24
CA PRO A 163 20.65 4.61 -3.29
C PRO A 163 20.76 5.03 -1.81
N GLY A 164 21.28 6.23 -1.52
CA GLY A 164 21.31 6.81 -0.17
C GLY A 164 20.02 7.51 0.23
N LYS A 165 19.02 7.59 -0.64
CA LYS A 165 17.74 8.26 -0.40
C LYS A 165 16.56 7.29 -0.50
N PRO A 166 16.31 6.50 0.57
CA PRO A 166 15.23 5.52 0.56
C PRO A 166 13.84 6.18 0.50
N ILE A 167 12.89 5.41 0.00
CA ILE A 167 11.50 5.77 -0.19
C ILE A 167 10.58 4.75 0.47
N LEU A 168 9.40 5.17 0.89
CA LEU A 168 8.33 4.32 1.40
C LEU A 168 7.13 4.43 0.45
N CYS A 169 6.46 3.33 0.19
CA CYS A 169 5.27 3.29 -0.63
C CYS A 169 4.08 2.69 0.12
N TYR A 170 2.95 3.35 0.00
CA TYR A 170 1.64 2.79 0.35
C TYR A 170 0.84 2.50 -0.92
N HIS A 171 0.29 1.31 -0.99
CA HIS A 171 -0.63 0.87 -2.04
C HIS A 171 -2.06 0.96 -1.50
N TYR A 172 -2.92 1.67 -2.21
CA TYR A 172 -4.31 1.95 -1.80
C TYR A 172 -5.30 1.24 -2.70
N ILE A 173 -6.20 0.49 -2.10
CA ILE A 173 -7.41 -0.01 -2.75
C ILE A 173 -8.44 1.12 -2.78
N THR A 174 -9.14 1.28 -3.90
CA THR A 174 -10.14 2.33 -4.08
C THR A 174 -11.48 1.95 -3.45
N SER A 175 -12.26 2.98 -3.16
CA SER A 175 -13.64 2.84 -2.70
C SER A 175 -14.50 2.02 -3.68
N ALA A 176 -15.48 1.30 -3.16
CA ALA A 176 -16.34 0.39 -3.91
C ALA A 176 -16.98 1.04 -5.16
N ALA A 177 -17.37 2.31 -5.09
CA ALA A 177 -17.97 3.02 -6.23
C ALA A 177 -17.02 3.18 -7.42
N VAL A 178 -15.70 3.27 -7.16
CA VAL A 178 -14.67 3.35 -8.21
C VAL A 178 -14.43 1.99 -8.85
N ASN A 179 -14.57 0.92 -8.07
CA ASN A 179 -14.41 -0.48 -8.48
C ASN A 179 -15.71 -1.12 -8.97
N LYS A 180 -16.72 -0.33 -9.33
CA LYS A 180 -17.99 -0.84 -9.80
C LYS A 180 -17.82 -1.52 -11.16
N PHE A 181 -18.20 -2.79 -11.24
CA PHE A 181 -18.33 -3.55 -12.47
C PHE A 181 -19.82 -3.79 -12.77
N CYS A 182 -20.26 -3.35 -13.91
CA CYS A 182 -21.63 -3.63 -14.36
C CYS A 182 -21.59 -4.58 -15.56
N THR A 183 -22.33 -5.69 -15.47
CA THR A 183 -22.62 -6.56 -16.60
C THR A 183 -24.02 -6.21 -17.08
N SER A 184 -24.14 -5.71 -18.30
CA SER A 184 -25.44 -5.52 -18.94
C SER A 184 -25.95 -6.89 -19.40
N THR A 185 -27.10 -7.30 -18.87
CA THR A 185 -27.88 -8.42 -19.41
C THR A 185 -29.09 -7.87 -20.13
N ALA A 186 -29.72 -8.66 -21.01
CA ALA A 186 -30.87 -8.21 -21.81
C ALA A 186 -32.07 -7.74 -20.95
N PHE A 187 -32.04 -7.93 -19.64
CA PHE A 187 -33.18 -7.64 -18.75
C PHE A 187 -32.81 -6.79 -17.53
N ASP A 188 -31.53 -6.79 -17.05
CA ASP A 188 -31.09 -6.02 -15.89
C ASP A 188 -29.60 -5.70 -15.95
N ASP A 189 -29.23 -4.49 -15.54
CA ASP A 189 -27.84 -4.12 -15.27
C ASP A 189 -27.47 -4.63 -13.87
N ILE A 190 -26.76 -5.76 -13.81
CA ILE A 190 -26.22 -6.27 -12.56
C ILE A 190 -24.86 -5.58 -12.32
N CYS A 191 -24.82 -4.76 -11.29
CA CYS A 191 -23.60 -4.07 -10.89
C CYS A 191 -23.05 -4.69 -9.62
N TYR A 192 -21.79 -5.10 -9.68
CA TYR A 192 -21.02 -5.55 -8.52
C TYR A 192 -20.07 -4.44 -8.10
N THR A 193 -20.02 -4.18 -6.81
CA THR A 193 -19.03 -3.28 -6.20
C THR A 193 -18.05 -4.15 -5.42
N TYR A 194 -16.77 -4.01 -5.71
CA TYR A 194 -15.72 -4.75 -5.03
C TYR A 194 -14.85 -3.81 -4.23
N GLY A 195 -14.46 -4.26 -3.03
CA GLY A 195 -13.52 -3.57 -2.18
C GLY A 195 -14.12 -2.41 -1.39
N ASP A 196 -13.42 -2.07 -0.37
CA ASP A 196 -13.55 -0.88 0.46
C ASP A 196 -12.19 -0.19 0.50
N PRO A 197 -12.11 1.10 0.82
CA PRO A 197 -10.82 1.76 0.92
C PRO A 197 -9.91 1.03 1.90
N ALA A 198 -8.75 0.64 1.44
CA ALA A 198 -7.74 0.01 2.26
C ALA A 198 -6.34 0.47 1.83
N SER A 199 -5.37 0.35 2.72
CA SER A 199 -3.97 0.61 2.41
C SER A 199 -3.09 -0.51 2.90
N ALA A 200 -2.03 -0.78 2.16
CA ALA A 200 -0.95 -1.66 2.57
C ALA A 200 0.40 -0.99 2.31
N MET A 201 1.28 -1.06 3.29
CA MET A 201 2.66 -0.65 3.09
C MET A 201 3.37 -1.69 2.22
N MET A 202 3.97 -1.23 1.12
CA MET A 202 4.67 -2.10 0.19
C MET A 202 6.14 -2.26 0.61
N PRO A 203 6.59 -3.50 0.87
CA PRO A 203 7.99 -3.75 1.18
C PRO A 203 8.86 -3.49 -0.06
N ALA A 204 10.04 -2.91 0.14
CA ALA A 204 11.01 -2.77 -0.93
C ALA A 204 11.64 -4.11 -1.29
N TRP A 205 12.15 -4.24 -2.52
CA TRP A 205 12.75 -5.48 -3.02
C TRP A 205 13.92 -6.00 -2.14
N THR A 206 14.61 -5.11 -1.46
CA THR A 206 15.69 -5.46 -0.51
C THR A 206 15.20 -6.17 0.75
N HIS A 207 13.90 -6.13 1.06
CA HIS A 207 13.30 -6.71 2.27
C HIS A 207 12.62 -8.06 2.01
N ARG A 208 13.15 -8.82 1.06
CA ARG A 208 12.68 -10.18 0.79
C ARG A 208 12.79 -11.06 2.02
N VAL A 209 11.83 -11.93 2.19
CA VAL A 209 11.79 -12.92 3.27
C VAL A 209 11.81 -14.34 2.70
N GLN A 210 12.23 -15.31 3.50
CA GLN A 210 12.18 -16.72 3.14
C GLN A 210 10.86 -17.37 3.53
N SER A 211 10.12 -16.75 4.45
CA SER A 211 8.82 -17.25 4.90
C SER A 211 7.90 -16.11 5.34
N MET A 212 6.62 -16.26 5.09
CA MET A 212 5.57 -15.34 5.50
C MET A 212 4.38 -16.13 6.03
N ASN A 213 3.97 -15.82 7.27
CA ASN A 213 2.74 -16.32 7.86
C ASN A 213 1.61 -15.30 7.67
N MET A 214 0.43 -15.78 7.34
CA MET A 214 -0.77 -14.98 7.23
C MET A 214 -1.97 -15.72 7.80
N PHE A 215 -3.02 -14.98 8.14
CA PHE A 215 -4.28 -15.54 8.64
C PHE A 215 -5.44 -15.02 7.81
N THR A 216 -6.30 -15.91 7.35
CA THR A 216 -7.54 -15.56 6.68
C THR A 216 -8.72 -15.82 7.64
N GLU A 217 -9.61 -14.84 7.75
CA GLU A 217 -10.84 -14.93 8.52
C GLU A 217 -12.02 -14.49 7.66
N PRO A 218 -12.82 -15.42 7.16
CA PRO A 218 -14.05 -15.07 6.45
C PRO A 218 -15.01 -14.36 7.41
N LEU A 219 -15.23 -13.08 7.21
CA LEU A 219 -16.24 -12.36 7.97
C LEU A 219 -17.62 -12.86 7.56
N ASP A 220 -18.41 -13.33 8.53
CA ASP A 220 -19.84 -13.57 8.34
C ASP A 220 -20.58 -12.26 8.69
N PRO A 221 -21.00 -11.45 7.72
CA PRO A 221 -21.80 -10.26 8.02
C PRO A 221 -23.17 -10.71 8.49
N GLN A 222 -23.31 -10.85 9.80
CA GLN A 222 -24.56 -11.02 10.58
C GLN A 222 -25.76 -11.57 9.79
N GLY A 223 -25.75 -12.86 9.43
CA GLY A 223 -26.93 -13.56 8.91
C GLY A 223 -27.44 -13.16 7.53
N GLY A 224 -26.67 -12.41 6.78
CA GLY A 224 -26.93 -12.07 5.39
C GLY A 224 -26.37 -13.10 4.41
N VAL A 225 -26.65 -12.93 3.13
CA VAL A 225 -26.10 -13.72 2.04
C VAL A 225 -24.57 -13.71 2.14
N LYS A 226 -23.96 -14.88 2.31
CA LYS A 226 -22.50 -15.03 2.30
C LYS A 226 -21.98 -14.55 0.94
N THR A 227 -21.49 -13.32 0.88
CA THR A 227 -20.70 -12.90 -0.28
C THR A 227 -19.43 -13.72 -0.26
N PRO A 228 -19.08 -14.40 -1.38
CA PRO A 228 -17.83 -15.12 -1.45
C PRO A 228 -16.69 -14.14 -1.22
N GLN A 229 -15.95 -14.32 -0.13
CA GLN A 229 -14.73 -13.57 0.11
C GLN A 229 -13.60 -14.32 -0.58
N HIS A 230 -12.78 -13.60 -1.32
CA HIS A 230 -11.62 -14.14 -1.99
C HIS A 230 -10.38 -13.55 -1.35
N PHE A 231 -9.56 -14.42 -0.78
CA PHE A 231 -8.27 -14.04 -0.21
C PHE A 231 -7.16 -14.37 -1.20
N PHE A 232 -6.23 -13.46 -1.35
CA PHE A 232 -5.05 -13.64 -2.20
C PHE A 232 -3.80 -13.17 -1.46
N ALA A 233 -2.73 -13.92 -1.60
CA ALA A 233 -1.40 -13.41 -1.32
C ALA A 233 -0.80 -12.85 -2.61
N TYR A 234 -0.45 -11.59 -2.63
CA TYR A 234 0.34 -10.99 -3.68
C TYR A 234 1.81 -11.24 -3.40
N VAL A 235 2.50 -11.90 -4.32
CA VAL A 235 3.90 -12.31 -4.13
C VAL A 235 4.73 -11.87 -5.32
N ILE A 236 5.94 -11.35 -5.04
CA ILE A 236 6.97 -11.07 -6.04
C ILE A 236 8.23 -11.86 -5.67
N THR A 237 8.79 -12.57 -6.63
CA THR A 237 10.02 -13.35 -6.47
C THR A 237 10.88 -13.25 -7.72
N LYS A 238 12.12 -13.77 -7.68
CA LYS A 238 12.88 -13.95 -8.91
C LYS A 238 12.18 -14.90 -9.87
N THR A 239 12.26 -14.60 -11.15
CA THR A 239 11.66 -15.45 -12.20
C THR A 239 12.17 -16.89 -12.16
N GLU A 240 13.44 -17.07 -11.82
CA GLU A 240 14.09 -18.38 -11.67
C GLU A 240 13.71 -19.15 -10.39
N ASP A 241 13.00 -18.49 -9.46
CA ASP A 241 12.62 -19.04 -8.16
C ASP A 241 11.11 -19.28 -8.03
N THR A 242 10.35 -19.09 -9.10
CA THR A 242 8.88 -19.23 -9.06
C THR A 242 8.42 -20.65 -8.71
N ASP A 243 9.18 -21.66 -9.06
CA ASP A 243 8.95 -23.09 -8.73
C ASP A 243 9.46 -23.49 -7.34
N LYS A 244 10.18 -22.59 -6.66
CA LYS A 244 10.73 -22.79 -5.32
C LYS A 244 9.82 -22.31 -4.20
N LEU A 245 8.64 -21.77 -4.55
CA LEU A 245 7.66 -21.32 -3.60
C LEU A 245 6.70 -22.45 -3.21
N THR A 246 6.40 -22.52 -1.92
CA THR A 246 5.39 -23.45 -1.37
C THR A 246 4.33 -22.68 -0.60
N LEU A 247 3.09 -23.18 -0.62
CA LEU A 247 1.99 -22.76 0.23
C LEU A 247 1.59 -23.95 1.13
N ASN A 248 1.72 -23.79 2.44
CA ASN A 248 1.44 -24.85 3.42
C ASN A 248 2.19 -26.17 3.13
N GLY A 249 3.42 -26.06 2.66
CA GLY A 249 4.28 -27.19 2.29
C GLY A 249 3.97 -27.83 0.93
N GLY A 250 2.93 -27.42 0.23
CA GLY A 250 2.62 -27.82 -1.14
C GLY A 250 3.14 -26.82 -2.17
N ALA A 251 3.38 -27.26 -3.40
CA ALA A 251 3.79 -26.36 -4.48
C ALA A 251 2.72 -25.31 -4.77
N VAL A 252 3.15 -24.08 -5.02
CA VAL A 252 2.24 -23.00 -5.44
C VAL A 252 1.75 -23.28 -6.86
N THR A 253 0.42 -23.25 -7.04
CA THR A 253 -0.23 -23.54 -8.34
C THR A 253 -0.67 -22.27 -9.09
N ALA A 254 -0.34 -21.08 -8.59
CA ALA A 254 -0.69 -19.81 -9.24
C ALA A 254 0.13 -19.58 -10.52
N THR A 255 -0.45 -18.80 -11.44
CA THR A 255 0.29 -18.36 -12.63
C THR A 255 1.19 -17.19 -12.28
N PHE A 256 2.48 -17.32 -12.59
CA PHE A 256 3.45 -16.26 -12.44
C PHE A 256 3.60 -15.46 -13.73
N TYR A 257 3.56 -14.15 -13.63
CA TYR A 257 3.75 -13.20 -14.71
C TYR A 257 5.07 -12.45 -14.51
N ARG A 258 5.87 -12.32 -15.56
CA ARG A 258 7.10 -11.54 -15.53
C ARG A 258 6.80 -10.06 -15.57
N PHE A 259 7.55 -9.27 -14.81
CA PHE A 259 7.53 -7.82 -14.98
C PHE A 259 8.12 -7.46 -16.35
N HIS A 260 7.39 -6.69 -17.14
CA HIS A 260 7.83 -6.30 -18.49
C HIS A 260 9.06 -5.38 -18.48
N ALA A 261 9.17 -4.52 -17.48
CA ALA A 261 10.32 -3.62 -17.33
C ALA A 261 11.48 -4.23 -16.51
N ASN A 262 11.28 -5.42 -15.93
CA ASN A 262 12.32 -6.19 -15.23
C ASN A 262 12.03 -7.68 -15.31
N ASN A 263 12.53 -8.34 -16.34
CA ASN A 263 12.29 -9.77 -16.61
C ASN A 263 12.90 -10.73 -15.58
N ASP A 264 13.77 -10.24 -14.69
CA ASP A 264 14.37 -11.06 -13.62
C ASP A 264 13.37 -11.30 -12.48
N LEU A 265 12.28 -10.55 -12.44
CA LEU A 265 11.25 -10.67 -11.43
C LEU A 265 9.91 -11.11 -12.02
N SER A 266 9.20 -11.89 -11.23
CA SER A 266 7.84 -12.36 -11.52
C SER A 266 6.94 -12.14 -10.31
N TYR A 267 5.65 -11.95 -10.58
CA TYR A 267 4.61 -11.81 -9.56
C TYR A 267 3.48 -12.80 -9.78
N ALA A 268 2.77 -13.11 -8.71
CA ALA A 268 1.54 -13.89 -8.74
C ALA A 268 0.56 -13.41 -7.68
N HIS A 269 -0.73 -13.56 -7.97
CA HIS A 269 -1.79 -13.56 -6.98
C HIS A 269 -2.10 -15.01 -6.63
N ILE A 270 -1.71 -15.43 -5.44
CA ILE A 270 -1.87 -16.81 -4.95
C ILE A 270 -3.20 -16.89 -4.21
N PRO A 271 -4.20 -17.63 -4.75
CA PRO A 271 -5.48 -17.79 -4.05
C PRO A 271 -5.27 -18.51 -2.72
N LEU A 272 -5.88 -17.97 -1.67
CA LEU A 272 -5.88 -18.58 -0.34
C LEU A 272 -7.26 -19.20 -0.06
N PRO A 273 -7.31 -20.30 0.70
CA PRO A 273 -8.58 -20.88 1.12
C PRO A 273 -9.48 -19.89 1.85
N ASN A 274 -10.77 -19.89 1.52
CA ASN A 274 -11.79 -19.10 2.20
C ASN A 274 -12.24 -19.78 3.48
N THR A 275 -11.33 -19.93 4.43
CA THR A 275 -11.53 -20.57 5.73
C THR A 275 -10.75 -19.81 6.79
N SER A 276 -11.24 -19.84 8.04
CA SER A 276 -10.46 -19.38 9.20
C SER A 276 -9.24 -20.27 9.36
N SER A 277 -8.10 -19.84 8.85
CA SER A 277 -6.87 -20.65 8.90
C SER A 277 -5.60 -19.84 8.74
N TYR A 278 -4.52 -20.40 9.27
CA TYR A 278 -3.18 -19.91 9.02
C TYR A 278 -2.64 -20.47 7.70
N HIS A 279 -1.93 -19.64 7.00
CA HIS A 279 -1.23 -20.01 5.78
C HIS A 279 0.24 -19.63 5.91
N LEU A 280 1.11 -20.48 5.37
CA LEU A 280 2.55 -20.29 5.34
C LEU A 280 3.02 -20.33 3.89
N ILE A 281 3.61 -19.24 3.41
CA ILE A 281 4.37 -19.23 2.16
C ILE A 281 5.85 -19.31 2.51
N GLU A 282 6.58 -20.20 1.86
CA GLU A 282 8.02 -20.39 2.01
C GLU A 282 8.71 -20.39 0.65
N SER A 283 9.97 -19.95 0.64
CA SER A 283 10.85 -20.00 -0.52
C SER A 283 12.15 -20.74 -0.17
N SER A 284 12.55 -21.67 -1.02
CA SER A 284 13.88 -22.27 -1.00
C SER A 284 14.88 -21.56 -1.93
N GLY A 285 14.44 -20.50 -2.61
CA GLY A 285 15.26 -19.65 -3.49
C GLY A 285 15.81 -18.41 -2.78
N ASP A 286 15.89 -17.28 -3.51
CA ASP A 286 16.42 -15.99 -2.99
C ASP A 286 15.39 -15.20 -2.15
N GLY A 287 14.23 -15.80 -1.87
CA GLY A 287 13.15 -15.19 -1.12
C GLY A 287 12.14 -14.45 -1.99
N PHE A 288 11.20 -13.80 -1.31
CA PHE A 288 10.10 -13.07 -1.95
C PHE A 288 9.68 -11.87 -1.10
N ILE A 289 9.00 -10.92 -1.70
CA ILE A 289 8.16 -9.94 -1.00
C ILE A 289 6.70 -10.34 -1.17
N GLY A 290 5.88 -10.09 -0.15
CA GLY A 290 4.47 -10.43 -0.19
C GLY A 290 3.60 -9.53 0.65
N THR A 291 2.31 -9.48 0.31
CA THR A 291 1.24 -8.83 1.06
C THR A 291 -0.06 -9.62 0.87
N VAL A 292 -1.01 -9.45 1.78
CA VAL A 292 -2.33 -10.12 1.78
C VAL A 292 -3.42 -9.08 1.84
#